data_0f4f185642a18e9f9b521524ee692ce9
#
_entry.id   0f4f185642a18e9f9b521524ee692ce9
#
_cell.length_a   1.000
_cell.length_b   1.000
_cell.length_c   1.000
_cell.angle_alpha   90.00
_cell.angle_beta   90.00
_cell.angle_gamma   90.00
#
_symmetry.space_group_name_H-M   'P 1'
#
loop_
_entity.id
_entity.type
_entity.pdbx_description
1 polymer ?
#
loop_
_entity_poly.entity_id
_entity_poly.type
_entity_poly.pdbx_seq_one_letter_code
_entity_poly.pdbx_strand_id
1 'polypeptide(L)'
;YIPINTSTTTTSSVATVTKPNQSASLMLMHEVSPDSELARAGAPLAGPNQWPSALPEINAPLLAYGRAMTTVARGLVTTLEVALGAEPESLLQYFETPTTFLRLLHYPPTAGDAAEGFFGSAPHSDYGFITLLAQDDVGGLQVRGEDGRWIDVLPRDGSLVMNTADILHRWSN
;
A
#
# COMPACT_ATOMS: atom_id res chain seq x y z
N TYR A 1 1.00 -4.01 14.31
CA TYR A 1 1.26 -5.33 13.75
C TYR A 1 -0.04 -6.10 13.53
N ILE A 2 -0.17 -6.70 12.37
CA ILE A 2 -1.31 -7.54 11.99
C ILE A 2 -0.81 -8.97 11.90
N PRO A 3 -1.22 -9.87 12.82
CA PRO A 3 -0.81 -11.27 12.80
C PRO A 3 -1.31 -12.02 11.56
N ILE A 4 -0.64 -13.12 11.22
CA ILE A 4 -1.07 -14.01 10.15
C ILE A 4 -2.50 -14.52 10.38
N ASN A 5 -3.27 -14.68 9.29
CA ASN A 5 -4.64 -15.17 9.30
C ASN A 5 -5.63 -14.31 10.13
N THR A 6 -5.35 -13.04 10.35
CA THR A 6 -6.27 -12.15 11.10
C THR A 6 -6.90 -11.07 10.24
N SER A 7 -6.37 -10.78 9.06
CA SER A 7 -6.97 -9.81 8.14
C SER A 7 -7.74 -10.51 7.02
N THR A 8 -8.93 -10.02 6.71
CA THR A 8 -9.76 -10.51 5.60
C THR A 8 -10.02 -9.36 4.63
N THR A 9 -9.88 -9.62 3.35
CA THR A 9 -10.32 -8.66 2.32
C THR A 9 -11.84 -8.62 2.31
N THR A 10 -12.42 -7.54 2.79
CA THR A 10 -13.88 -7.40 2.95
C THR A 10 -14.57 -6.84 1.70
N THR A 11 -13.82 -6.19 0.83
CA THR A 11 -14.33 -5.56 -0.39
C THR A 11 -13.54 -6.02 -1.59
N SER A 12 -14.02 -7.05 -2.27
CA SER A 12 -13.47 -7.49 -3.55
C SER A 12 -14.58 -7.45 -4.59
N SER A 13 -14.38 -6.71 -5.68
CA SER A 13 -15.28 -6.70 -6.82
C SER A 13 -15.11 -7.91 -7.75
N VAL A 14 -14.09 -8.71 -7.52
CA VAL A 14 -13.68 -9.80 -8.44
C VAL A 14 -13.80 -11.20 -7.85
N ALA A 15 -13.94 -11.32 -6.52
CA ALA A 15 -14.08 -12.61 -5.86
C ALA A 15 -14.80 -12.49 -4.52
N THR A 16 -15.55 -13.53 -4.15
CA THR A 16 -16.05 -13.67 -2.77
C THR A 16 -14.94 -14.20 -1.89
N VAL A 17 -14.46 -13.36 -0.98
CA VAL A 17 -13.38 -13.71 -0.05
C VAL A 17 -13.99 -14.11 1.28
N THR A 18 -13.79 -15.36 1.66
CA THR A 18 -14.34 -15.94 2.91
C THR A 18 -13.26 -16.33 3.92
N LYS A 19 -12.03 -16.47 3.47
CA LYS A 19 -10.89 -16.85 4.32
C LYS A 19 -9.98 -15.65 4.57
N PRO A 20 -9.34 -15.57 5.75
CA PRO A 20 -8.37 -14.53 6.00
C PRO A 20 -7.12 -14.67 5.11
N ASN A 21 -6.48 -13.55 4.82
CA ASN A 21 -5.22 -13.49 4.10
C ASN A 21 -4.12 -14.22 4.88
N GLN A 22 -3.33 -15.03 4.20
CA GLN A 22 -2.20 -15.76 4.77
C GLN A 22 -0.95 -14.90 4.78
N SER A 23 -1.04 -13.76 5.42
CA SER A 23 0.06 -12.81 5.56
C SER A 23 0.10 -12.18 6.94
N ALA A 24 1.29 -11.82 7.37
CA ALA A 24 1.50 -10.94 8.52
C ALA A 24 2.03 -9.60 8.03
N SER A 25 1.75 -8.52 8.75
CA SER A 25 2.28 -7.22 8.35
C SER A 25 2.55 -6.28 9.52
N LEU A 26 3.54 -5.43 9.34
CA LEU A 26 3.75 -4.22 10.13
C LEU A 26 3.30 -3.03 9.28
N MET A 27 2.38 -2.23 9.81
CA MET A 27 1.91 -1.02 9.17
C MET A 27 2.42 0.19 9.96
N LEU A 28 3.08 1.10 9.27
CA LEU A 28 3.58 2.36 9.78
C LEU A 28 2.87 3.49 9.04
N MET A 29 2.29 4.40 9.79
CA MET A 29 1.63 5.58 9.23
C MET A 29 2.60 6.76 9.16
N HIS A 30 2.21 7.79 8.42
CA HIS A 30 2.85 9.08 8.54
C HIS A 30 2.80 9.53 10.01
N GLU A 31 3.96 9.75 10.63
CA GLU A 31 4.02 10.18 12.03
C GLU A 31 3.54 11.61 12.19
N VAL A 32 2.57 11.78 13.05
CA VAL A 32 2.01 13.08 13.41
C VAL A 32 2.44 13.41 14.83
N SER A 33 2.97 14.61 15.02
CA SER A 33 3.35 15.06 16.37
C SER A 33 2.16 14.96 17.34
N PRO A 34 2.36 14.46 18.56
CA PRO A 34 1.33 14.48 19.59
C PRO A 34 0.76 15.88 19.86
N ASP A 35 1.57 16.92 19.60
CA ASP A 35 1.18 18.33 19.76
C ASP A 35 0.50 18.94 18.53
N SER A 36 0.32 18.16 17.46
CA SER A 36 -0.39 18.62 16.28
C SER A 36 -1.88 18.85 16.56
N GLU A 37 -2.51 19.69 15.76
CA GLU A 37 -3.95 19.93 15.84
C GLU A 37 -4.74 18.65 15.64
N LEU A 38 -4.34 17.79 14.68
CA LEU A 38 -4.97 16.51 14.39
C LEU A 38 -4.91 15.55 15.59
N ALA A 39 -3.74 15.43 16.23
CA ALA A 39 -3.58 14.56 17.39
C ALA A 39 -4.40 15.08 18.58
N ARG A 40 -4.38 16.39 18.85
CA ARG A 40 -5.18 17.00 19.93
C ARG A 40 -6.68 16.88 19.67
N ALA A 41 -7.11 16.90 18.43
CA ALA A 41 -8.51 16.67 18.06
C ALA A 41 -8.94 15.20 18.15
N GLY A 42 -8.02 14.29 18.50
CA GLY A 42 -8.31 12.85 18.57
C GLY A 42 -8.59 12.22 17.20
N ALA A 43 -8.01 12.77 16.13
CA ALA A 43 -8.18 12.22 14.79
C ALA A 43 -7.68 10.77 14.74
N PRO A 44 -8.44 9.84 14.13
CA PRO A 44 -8.02 8.45 14.02
C PRO A 44 -6.65 8.32 13.37
N LEU A 45 -5.80 7.46 13.92
CA LEU A 45 -4.43 7.18 13.44
C LEU A 45 -3.48 8.37 13.47
N ALA A 46 -3.84 9.51 14.06
CA ALA A 46 -2.95 10.63 14.27
C ALA A 46 -2.11 10.41 15.53
N GLY A 47 -0.80 10.24 15.36
CA GLY A 47 0.13 10.03 16.47
C GLY A 47 1.42 9.34 16.05
N PRO A 48 2.27 8.99 17.03
CA PRO A 48 3.49 8.25 16.77
C PRO A 48 3.20 6.78 16.42
N ASN A 49 4.03 6.19 15.58
CA ASN A 49 3.98 4.77 15.30
C ASN A 49 4.35 3.95 16.56
N GLN A 50 3.76 2.77 16.67
CA GLN A 50 4.11 1.81 17.71
C GLN A 50 5.23 0.89 17.21
N TRP A 51 6.43 1.11 17.71
CA TRP A 51 7.61 0.38 17.30
C TRP A 51 7.83 -0.87 18.17
N PRO A 52 8.28 -1.99 17.58
CA PRO A 52 8.61 -3.18 18.35
C PRO A 52 9.83 -2.91 19.24
N SER A 53 9.67 -3.02 20.54
CA SER A 53 10.75 -2.78 21.52
C SER A 53 11.94 -3.75 21.38
N ALA A 54 11.70 -4.93 20.79
CA ALA A 54 12.74 -5.93 20.56
C ALA A 54 13.65 -5.61 19.34
N LEU A 55 13.27 -4.66 18.48
CA LEU A 55 13.95 -4.32 17.23
C LEU A 55 14.01 -2.80 17.03
N PRO A 56 14.58 -2.04 17.95
CA PRO A 56 14.58 -0.57 17.87
C PRO A 56 15.39 -0.04 16.67
N GLU A 57 16.34 -0.81 16.16
CA GLU A 57 17.21 -0.46 15.03
C GLU A 57 16.46 -0.33 13.70
N ILE A 58 15.25 -0.88 13.55
CA ILE A 58 14.48 -0.76 12.31
C ILE A 58 13.82 0.60 12.14
N ASN A 59 13.67 1.39 13.19
CA ASN A 59 12.91 2.64 13.18
C ASN A 59 13.49 3.65 12.19
N ALA A 60 14.76 3.98 12.35
CA ALA A 60 15.41 5.00 11.53
C ALA A 60 15.49 4.63 10.03
N PRO A 61 15.87 3.39 9.65
CA PRO A 61 15.83 2.95 8.26
C PRO A 61 14.43 3.00 7.65
N LEU A 62 13.40 2.54 8.35
CA LEU A 62 12.04 2.50 7.81
C LEU A 62 11.45 3.90 7.64
N LEU A 63 11.69 4.81 8.58
CA LEU A 63 11.30 6.21 8.43
C LEU A 63 12.05 6.89 7.27
N ALA A 64 13.32 6.60 7.08
CA ALA A 64 14.11 7.13 5.96
C ALA A 64 13.58 6.60 4.62
N TYR A 65 13.29 5.30 4.54
CA TYR A 65 12.69 4.68 3.37
C TYR A 65 11.32 5.29 3.05
N GLY A 66 10.44 5.45 4.04
CA GLY A 66 9.13 6.07 3.87
C GLY A 66 9.22 7.49 3.29
N ARG A 67 10.17 8.31 3.79
CA ARG A 67 10.42 9.65 3.24
C ARG A 67 10.90 9.61 1.79
N ALA A 68 11.82 8.70 1.47
CA ALA A 68 12.31 8.54 0.10
C ALA A 68 11.17 8.13 -0.85
N MET A 69 10.34 7.16 -0.45
CA MET A 69 9.19 6.73 -1.25
C MET A 69 8.13 7.83 -1.41
N THR A 70 7.91 8.65 -0.39
CA THR A 70 7.03 9.81 -0.50
C THR A 70 7.54 10.81 -1.55
N THR A 71 8.86 11.03 -1.62
CA THR A 71 9.47 11.89 -2.65
C THR A 71 9.25 11.30 -4.06
N VAL A 72 9.46 10.00 -4.22
CA VAL A 72 9.20 9.30 -5.50
C VAL A 72 7.73 9.41 -5.89
N ALA A 73 6.83 9.15 -4.93
CA ALA A 73 5.38 9.23 -5.16
C ALA A 73 4.92 10.63 -5.60
N ARG A 74 5.45 11.70 -4.98
CA ARG A 74 5.15 13.07 -5.40
C ARG A 74 5.62 13.36 -6.83
N GLY A 75 6.80 12.89 -7.22
CA GLY A 75 7.27 12.98 -8.62
C GLY A 75 6.38 12.23 -9.60
N LEU A 76 5.83 11.09 -9.20
CA LEU A 76 4.87 10.34 -10.02
C LEU A 76 3.53 11.06 -10.14
N VAL A 77 3.06 11.75 -9.08
CA VAL A 77 1.84 12.59 -9.16
C VAL A 77 2.01 13.67 -10.22
N THR A 78 3.16 14.36 -10.29
CA THR A 78 3.44 15.34 -11.36
C THR A 78 3.42 14.68 -12.75
N THR A 79 3.94 13.47 -12.88
CA THR A 79 3.87 12.72 -14.15
C THR A 79 2.44 12.36 -14.52
N LEU A 80 1.62 11.99 -13.55
CA LEU A 80 0.21 11.68 -13.74
C LEU A 80 -0.59 12.93 -14.15
N GLU A 81 -0.28 14.11 -13.61
CA GLU A 81 -0.89 15.38 -14.07
C GLU A 81 -0.72 15.55 -15.57
N VAL A 82 0.51 15.37 -16.07
CA VAL A 82 0.79 15.45 -17.51
C VAL A 82 0.03 14.38 -18.30
N ALA A 83 0.05 13.14 -17.83
CA ALA A 83 -0.62 12.03 -18.50
C ALA A 83 -2.15 12.19 -18.58
N LEU A 84 -2.74 12.84 -17.60
CA LEU A 84 -4.18 13.13 -17.52
C LEU A 84 -4.58 14.43 -18.21
N GLY A 85 -3.62 15.21 -18.72
CA GLY A 85 -3.90 16.54 -19.28
C GLY A 85 -4.40 17.54 -18.23
N ALA A 86 -4.05 17.33 -16.97
CA ALA A 86 -4.40 18.23 -15.88
C ALA A 86 -3.46 19.45 -15.85
N GLU A 87 -3.94 20.55 -15.28
CA GLU A 87 -3.08 21.72 -15.09
C GLU A 87 -1.92 21.40 -14.11
N PRO A 88 -0.73 21.95 -14.31
CA PRO A 88 0.40 21.76 -13.44
C PRO A 88 0.04 22.06 -11.97
N GLU A 89 0.50 21.23 -11.06
CA GLU A 89 0.29 21.33 -9.61
C GLU A 89 -1.18 21.17 -9.15
N SER A 90 -2.12 20.92 -10.07
CA SER A 90 -3.54 20.78 -9.74
C SER A 90 -3.84 19.58 -8.84
N LEU A 91 -3.07 18.49 -8.97
CA LEU A 91 -3.13 17.33 -8.08
C LEU A 91 -2.09 17.41 -6.97
N LEU A 92 -0.87 17.85 -7.29
CA LEU A 92 0.26 17.86 -6.36
C LEU A 92 -0.01 18.69 -5.10
N GLN A 93 -0.81 19.77 -5.19
CA GLN A 93 -1.21 20.59 -4.05
C GLN A 93 -1.87 19.80 -2.92
N TYR A 94 -2.60 18.72 -3.23
CA TYR A 94 -3.23 17.85 -2.23
C TYR A 94 -2.25 16.92 -1.50
N PHE A 95 -0.98 16.89 -1.95
CA PHE A 95 0.08 16.05 -1.41
C PHE A 95 1.22 16.85 -0.78
N GLU A 96 0.97 18.07 -0.33
CA GLU A 96 1.94 18.85 0.47
C GLU A 96 2.21 18.14 1.79
N THR A 97 1.16 17.69 2.45
CA THR A 97 1.24 16.84 3.65
C THR A 97 0.43 15.56 3.41
N PRO A 98 0.99 14.59 2.66
CA PRO A 98 0.23 13.43 2.24
C PRO A 98 -0.03 12.47 3.41
N THR A 99 -1.22 11.89 3.44
CA THR A 99 -1.47 10.71 4.26
C THR A 99 -0.79 9.52 3.60
N THR A 100 0.28 9.05 4.19
CA THR A 100 1.04 7.90 3.69
C THR A 100 1.11 6.81 4.73
N PHE A 101 1.22 5.57 4.27
CA PHE A 101 1.60 4.45 5.12
C PHE A 101 2.58 3.53 4.39
N LEU A 102 3.48 2.97 5.16
CA LEU A 102 4.40 1.93 4.74
C LEU A 102 3.94 0.62 5.35
N ARG A 103 3.74 -0.39 4.52
CA ARG A 103 3.36 -1.71 4.97
C ARG A 103 4.44 -2.72 4.61
N LEU A 104 5.02 -3.37 5.61
CA LEU A 104 5.90 -4.50 5.42
C LEU A 104 5.06 -5.76 5.52
N LEU A 105 5.09 -6.57 4.47
CA LEU A 105 4.29 -7.78 4.34
C LEU A 105 5.20 -9.01 4.37
N HIS A 106 4.78 -10.01 5.12
CA HIS A 106 5.40 -11.33 5.13
C HIS A 106 4.36 -12.38 4.70
N TYR A 107 4.69 -13.12 3.65
CA TYR A 107 3.87 -14.18 3.09
C TYR A 107 4.57 -15.52 3.34
N PRO A 108 4.18 -16.28 4.37
CA PRO A 108 4.71 -17.64 4.56
C PRO A 108 4.17 -18.58 3.46
N PRO A 109 4.74 -19.76 3.30
CA PRO A 109 4.15 -20.79 2.45
C PRO A 109 2.67 -21.00 2.78
N THR A 110 1.81 -21.00 1.76
CA THR A 110 0.36 -21.15 1.93
C THR A 110 0.00 -22.58 2.32
N ALA A 111 -1.02 -22.73 3.18
CA ALA A 111 -1.53 -24.04 3.62
C ALA A 111 -2.49 -24.70 2.62
N GLY A 112 -2.79 -24.05 1.50
CA GLY A 112 -3.71 -24.52 0.45
C GLY A 112 -3.51 -23.72 -0.83
N ASP A 113 -4.37 -23.88 -1.80
CA ASP A 113 -4.29 -23.17 -3.07
C ASP A 113 -5.39 -22.09 -3.25
N ALA A 114 -5.24 -21.31 -4.31
CA ALA A 114 -6.19 -20.24 -4.64
C ALA A 114 -7.58 -20.79 -5.03
N ALA A 115 -7.66 -21.97 -5.59
CA ALA A 115 -8.94 -22.62 -5.95
C ALA A 115 -9.75 -22.97 -4.69
N GLU A 116 -9.06 -23.23 -3.58
CA GLU A 116 -9.68 -23.43 -2.27
C GLU A 116 -9.92 -22.12 -1.50
N GLY A 117 -9.59 -20.96 -2.08
CA GLY A 117 -9.75 -19.65 -1.48
C GLY A 117 -8.65 -19.26 -0.50
N PHE A 118 -7.47 -19.88 -0.57
CA PHE A 118 -6.30 -19.50 0.21
C PHE A 118 -5.43 -18.55 -0.60
N PHE A 119 -5.28 -17.34 -0.09
CA PHE A 119 -4.46 -16.30 -0.71
C PHE A 119 -3.47 -15.71 0.30
N GLY A 120 -2.30 -15.35 -0.14
CA GLY A 120 -1.40 -14.48 0.62
C GLY A 120 -2.07 -13.13 0.85
N SER A 121 -2.54 -12.51 -0.23
CA SER A 121 -3.46 -11.38 -0.24
C SER A 121 -4.54 -11.64 -1.29
N ALA A 122 -5.79 -11.65 -0.86
CA ALA A 122 -6.91 -11.92 -1.77
C ALA A 122 -7.09 -10.77 -2.79
N PRO A 123 -7.73 -11.06 -3.95
CA PRO A 123 -8.01 -10.05 -4.97
C PRO A 123 -8.69 -8.81 -4.41
N HIS A 124 -8.14 -7.63 -4.68
CA HIS A 124 -8.66 -6.35 -4.22
C HIS A 124 -8.18 -5.21 -5.13
N SER A 125 -8.78 -4.04 -5.00
CA SER A 125 -8.23 -2.76 -5.44
C SER A 125 -7.70 -1.98 -4.24
N ASP A 126 -6.70 -1.14 -4.46
CA ASP A 126 -6.20 -0.24 -3.44
C ASP A 126 -7.10 0.99 -3.33
N TYR A 127 -7.37 1.46 -2.13
CA TYR A 127 -8.27 2.59 -1.88
C TYR A 127 -7.60 3.97 -1.94
N GLY A 128 -6.26 4.03 -1.99
CA GLY A 128 -5.49 5.28 -2.01
C GLY A 128 -5.48 5.98 -3.38
N PHE A 129 -4.44 6.78 -3.60
CA PHE A 129 -4.19 7.49 -4.86
C PHE A 129 -3.25 6.69 -5.77
N ILE A 130 -2.07 6.36 -5.27
CA ILE A 130 -1.11 5.44 -5.90
C ILE A 130 -0.50 4.53 -4.83
N THR A 131 -0.09 3.35 -5.25
CA THR A 131 0.69 2.41 -4.45
C THR A 131 2.03 2.15 -5.13
N LEU A 132 3.11 2.18 -4.35
CA LEU A 132 4.44 1.75 -4.76
C LEU A 132 4.76 0.44 -4.05
N LEU A 133 4.97 -0.63 -4.79
CA LEU A 133 5.20 -1.95 -4.26
C LEU A 133 6.61 -2.45 -4.65
N ALA A 134 7.42 -2.76 -3.65
CA ALA A 134 8.67 -3.49 -3.82
C ALA A 134 8.41 -4.98 -3.62
N GLN A 135 8.92 -5.82 -4.53
CA GLN A 135 8.86 -7.27 -4.42
C GLN A 135 10.22 -7.84 -4.02
N ASP A 136 10.21 -8.96 -3.32
CA ASP A 136 11.37 -9.85 -3.27
C ASP A 136 11.49 -10.67 -4.57
N ASP A 137 12.40 -11.63 -4.62
CA ASP A 137 12.66 -12.49 -5.79
C ASP A 137 11.75 -13.71 -5.87
N VAL A 138 10.84 -13.93 -4.91
CA VAL A 138 9.94 -15.08 -4.87
C VAL A 138 8.79 -14.95 -5.87
N GLY A 139 8.26 -13.74 -6.04
CA GLY A 139 7.13 -13.48 -6.93
C GLY A 139 5.76 -13.79 -6.31
N GLY A 140 4.77 -14.03 -7.18
CA GLY A 140 3.39 -14.36 -6.78
C GLY A 140 2.43 -13.17 -6.84
N LEU A 141 2.89 -11.96 -7.20
CA LEU A 141 2.01 -10.85 -7.50
C LEU A 141 1.33 -11.07 -8.85
N GLN A 142 0.01 -10.89 -8.88
CA GLN A 142 -0.77 -10.93 -10.11
C GLN A 142 -1.66 -9.69 -10.21
N VAL A 143 -1.86 -9.21 -11.42
CA VAL A 143 -2.83 -8.15 -11.73
C VAL A 143 -3.89 -8.71 -12.68
N ARG A 144 -5.12 -8.23 -12.54
CA ARG A 144 -6.22 -8.63 -13.42
C ARG A 144 -6.30 -7.69 -14.61
N GLY A 145 -6.17 -8.25 -15.82
CA GLY A 145 -6.35 -7.50 -17.06
C GLY A 145 -7.82 -7.15 -17.33
N GLU A 146 -8.07 -6.27 -18.27
CA GLU A 146 -9.44 -5.88 -18.69
C GLU A 146 -10.25 -7.06 -19.25
N ASP A 147 -9.55 -8.02 -19.86
CA ASP A 147 -10.14 -9.28 -20.34
C ASP A 147 -10.47 -10.29 -19.22
N GLY A 148 -10.23 -9.91 -17.98
CA GLY A 148 -10.47 -10.71 -16.78
C GLY A 148 -9.40 -11.75 -16.47
N ARG A 149 -8.35 -11.88 -17.29
CA ARG A 149 -7.24 -12.82 -17.03
C ARG A 149 -6.28 -12.24 -15.99
N TRP A 150 -5.72 -13.13 -15.18
CA TRP A 150 -4.66 -12.81 -14.25
C TRP A 150 -3.30 -12.86 -14.97
N ILE A 151 -2.49 -11.84 -14.74
CA ILE A 151 -1.18 -11.66 -15.36
C ILE A 151 -0.15 -11.59 -14.24
N ASP A 152 0.87 -12.45 -14.31
CA ASP A 152 1.96 -12.43 -13.36
C ASP A 152 2.81 -11.15 -13.52
N VAL A 153 3.09 -10.50 -12.40
CA VAL A 153 4.01 -9.37 -12.32
C VAL A 153 5.32 -9.88 -11.75
N LEU A 154 6.23 -10.25 -12.64
CA LEU A 154 7.51 -10.83 -12.23
C LEU A 154 8.39 -9.81 -11.50
N PRO A 155 9.05 -10.22 -10.42
CA PRO A 155 10.03 -9.37 -9.74
C PRO A 155 11.14 -8.93 -10.70
N ARG A 156 11.58 -7.69 -10.53
CA ARG A 156 12.69 -7.12 -11.28
C ARG A 156 13.55 -6.29 -10.35
N ASP A 157 14.82 -6.60 -10.28
CA ASP A 157 15.79 -5.93 -9.42
C ASP A 157 15.80 -4.41 -9.65
N GLY A 158 15.85 -3.67 -8.57
CA GLY A 158 15.92 -2.21 -8.59
C GLY A 158 14.66 -1.51 -9.11
N SER A 159 13.53 -2.23 -9.21
CA SER A 159 12.26 -1.66 -9.66
C SER A 159 11.19 -1.67 -8.57
N LEU A 160 10.21 -0.82 -8.79
CA LEU A 160 8.95 -0.80 -8.04
C LEU A 160 7.80 -1.01 -9.01
N VAL A 161 6.78 -1.72 -8.58
CA VAL A 161 5.49 -1.74 -9.26
C VAL A 161 4.69 -0.54 -8.78
N MET A 162 4.16 0.25 -9.69
CA MET A 162 3.23 1.32 -9.37
C MET A 162 1.85 0.96 -9.89
N ASN A 163 0.85 1.03 -9.05
CA ASN A 163 -0.55 0.94 -9.45
C ASN A 163 -1.32 2.19 -9.02
N THR A 164 -2.29 2.54 -9.84
CA THR A 164 -3.29 3.55 -9.52
C THR A 164 -4.38 2.94 -8.65
N ALA A 165 -4.91 3.74 -7.75
CA ALA A 165 -5.88 3.26 -6.79
C ALA A 165 -7.24 3.96 -6.97
N ASP A 166 -8.25 3.57 -6.18
CA ASP A 166 -9.65 3.96 -6.35
C ASP A 166 -9.88 5.48 -6.34
N ILE A 167 -9.10 6.24 -5.55
CA ILE A 167 -9.23 7.71 -5.52
C ILE A 167 -8.81 8.31 -6.85
N LEU A 168 -7.65 7.90 -7.39
CA LEU A 168 -7.19 8.41 -8.68
C LEU A 168 -8.18 8.03 -9.79
N HIS A 169 -8.67 6.78 -9.79
CA HIS A 169 -9.69 6.34 -10.74
C HIS A 169 -10.93 7.23 -10.71
N ARG A 170 -11.41 7.62 -9.51
CA ARG A 170 -12.57 8.51 -9.38
C ARG A 170 -12.30 9.95 -9.82
N TRP A 171 -11.05 10.43 -9.67
CA TRP A 171 -10.70 11.81 -10.02
C TRP A 171 -10.40 11.99 -11.50
N SER A 172 -10.01 10.93 -12.19
CA SER A 172 -9.64 10.95 -13.62
C SER A 172 -10.77 10.53 -14.56
N ASN A 173 -11.92 10.17 -14.04
CA ASN A 173 -13.05 9.65 -14.83
C ASN A 173 -13.93 10.76 -15.41
#